data_c41e3f3ad40740fa77df1ec07193146d
#
_entry.id   c41e3f3ad40740fa77df1ec07193146d
#
_cell.length_a   1.000
_cell.length_b   1.000
_cell.length_c   1.000
_cell.angle_alpha   90.00
_cell.angle_beta   90.00
_cell.angle_gamma   90.00
#
_symmetry.space_group_name_H-M   'P 1'
#
loop_
_entity.id
_entity.type
_entity.pdbx_description
1 polymer ?
#
loop_
_entity_poly.entity_id
_entity_poly.type
_entity_poly.pdbx_seq_one_letter_code
_entity_poly.pdbx_strand_id
1 'polypeptide(L)'
;MSFADTLAQALAAPGRQAIPFTDHEGDATRPLVLHTYRPAQATPDSPVVLVQHGMMRNGDDYRDFWIPAADKHGLLIVAPNFDNANYPGAEVYNNGHVLAADSTVRPRAEWGYAVPERVFHWLRKAGVTRREKAYFYGHSAGGQFGHRMASTQPLDIFEAIAVGNPGWYTLPTLEKTFPEGLGGIGLGEAELLRLLAFPLLILAGEQDIETSGPSLPAQPEAVAQGPHRFARAKNYLAAGQAEAARRGVACNWTLVQVPHIGHDGDVISRVAASLWFDRTMPDDATLAGWAKGRGSAL
;
A
#
# COMPACT_ATOMS: atom_id res chain seq x y z
N MET A 1 17.25 23.60 -11.13
CA MET A 1 17.54 22.18 -10.80
C MET A 1 16.28 21.39 -11.08
N SER A 2 16.35 20.32 -11.87
CA SER A 2 15.18 19.49 -12.12
C SER A 2 14.86 18.64 -10.88
N PHE A 3 13.63 18.08 -10.80
CA PHE A 3 13.31 17.18 -9.68
C PHE A 3 14.18 15.91 -9.72
N ALA A 4 14.59 15.44 -10.91
CA ALA A 4 15.54 14.34 -11.04
C ALA A 4 16.90 14.68 -10.40
N ASP A 5 17.42 15.89 -10.61
CA ASP A 5 18.68 16.32 -9.98
C ASP A 5 18.54 16.41 -8.46
N THR A 6 17.39 16.90 -7.96
CA THR A 6 17.08 16.94 -6.52
C THR A 6 17.09 15.56 -5.90
N LEU A 7 16.42 14.57 -6.55
CA LEU A 7 16.40 13.19 -6.09
C LEU A 7 17.81 12.57 -6.10
N ALA A 8 18.55 12.74 -7.20
CA ALA A 8 19.92 12.23 -7.32
C ALA A 8 20.82 12.77 -6.23
N GLN A 9 20.75 14.09 -5.95
CA GLN A 9 21.54 14.74 -4.90
C GLN A 9 21.13 14.28 -3.51
N ALA A 10 19.84 14.25 -3.20
CA ALA A 10 19.33 13.86 -1.89
C ALA A 10 19.64 12.39 -1.55
N LEU A 11 19.61 11.51 -2.57
CA LEU A 11 19.85 10.08 -2.41
C LEU A 11 21.29 9.66 -2.76
N ALA A 12 22.22 10.60 -2.94
CA ALA A 12 23.62 10.29 -3.15
C ALA A 12 24.28 9.69 -1.90
N ALA A 13 23.92 10.20 -0.71
CA ALA A 13 24.43 9.73 0.58
C ALA A 13 23.44 8.76 1.25
N PRO A 14 23.95 7.79 2.06
CA PRO A 14 23.10 6.95 2.90
C PRO A 14 22.35 7.76 3.97
N GLY A 15 21.25 7.19 4.45
CA GLY A 15 20.47 7.73 5.56
C GLY A 15 19.04 8.11 5.18
N ARG A 16 18.39 8.82 6.10
CA ARG A 16 17.03 9.33 5.99
C ARG A 16 17.02 10.66 5.25
N GLN A 17 16.05 10.84 4.35
CA GLN A 17 15.75 12.12 3.71
C GLN A 17 14.26 12.39 3.74
N ALA A 18 13.89 13.67 3.64
CA ALA A 18 12.53 14.14 3.43
C ALA A 18 12.56 15.08 2.21
N ILE A 19 12.03 14.63 1.10
CA ILE A 19 12.19 15.31 -0.20
C ILE A 19 10.82 15.84 -0.62
N PRO A 20 10.63 17.17 -0.75
CA PRO A 20 9.40 17.73 -1.30
C PRO A 20 9.15 17.23 -2.72
N PHE A 21 7.91 16.85 -3.00
CA PHE A 21 7.47 16.39 -4.30
C PHE A 21 6.16 17.05 -4.70
N THR A 22 6.12 17.63 -5.89
CA THR A 22 4.90 18.14 -6.52
C THR A 22 4.62 17.32 -7.76
N ASP A 23 3.44 16.70 -7.81
CA ASP A 23 3.02 15.86 -8.92
C ASP A 23 2.42 16.70 -10.06
N HIS A 24 3.28 17.21 -10.93
CA HIS A 24 2.87 18.03 -12.09
C HIS A 24 2.18 17.22 -13.20
N GLU A 25 2.24 15.89 -13.16
CA GLU A 25 1.53 15.01 -14.09
C GLU A 25 0.12 14.64 -13.56
N GLY A 26 -0.13 14.93 -12.28
CA GLY A 26 -1.38 14.68 -11.58
C GLY A 26 -1.99 15.94 -10.98
N ASP A 27 -2.16 15.94 -9.65
CA ASP A 27 -2.72 17.08 -8.91
C ASP A 27 -1.58 17.91 -8.27
N ALA A 28 -1.04 18.87 -9.03
CA ALA A 28 0.04 19.74 -8.56
C ALA A 28 -0.37 20.66 -7.39
N THR A 29 -1.66 20.78 -7.08
CA THR A 29 -2.14 21.58 -5.95
C THR A 29 -1.98 20.88 -4.60
N ARG A 30 -1.61 19.59 -4.62
CA ARG A 30 -1.47 18.73 -3.44
C ARG A 30 -0.05 18.19 -3.34
N PRO A 31 0.92 19.00 -2.87
CA PRO A 31 2.30 18.54 -2.71
C PRO A 31 2.40 17.43 -1.66
N LEU A 32 3.44 16.64 -1.79
CA LEU A 32 3.80 15.53 -0.92
C LEU A 32 5.21 15.71 -0.37
N VAL A 33 5.53 14.95 0.68
CA VAL A 33 6.92 14.72 1.10
C VAL A 33 7.24 13.25 0.88
N LEU A 34 8.34 12.96 0.21
CA LEU A 34 8.87 11.61 0.08
C LEU A 34 9.83 11.36 1.25
N HIS A 35 9.41 10.57 2.24
CA HIS A 35 10.32 10.10 3.28
C HIS A 35 11.09 8.91 2.74
N THR A 36 12.42 9.01 2.71
CA THR A 36 13.26 7.98 2.12
C THR A 36 14.30 7.46 3.11
N TYR A 37 14.74 6.23 2.89
CA TYR A 37 15.91 5.66 3.54
C TYR A 37 16.75 4.89 2.53
N ARG A 38 18.04 5.26 2.46
CA ARG A 38 19.03 4.58 1.63
C ARG A 38 20.11 3.97 2.56
N PRO A 39 20.24 2.64 2.66
CA PRO A 39 21.31 2.02 3.41
C PRO A 39 22.66 2.19 2.70
N ALA A 40 23.77 2.07 3.45
CA ALA A 40 25.11 2.33 2.93
C ALA A 40 25.51 1.43 1.75
N GLN A 41 25.04 0.17 1.76
CA GLN A 41 25.32 -0.81 0.71
C GLN A 41 24.38 -0.69 -0.52
N ALA A 42 23.40 0.21 -0.50
CA ALA A 42 22.47 0.33 -1.63
C ALA A 42 23.18 0.80 -2.90
N THR A 43 22.85 0.15 -4.00
CA THR A 43 23.29 0.44 -5.36
C THR A 43 22.09 0.76 -6.25
N PRO A 44 22.28 1.24 -7.47
CA PRO A 44 21.18 1.42 -8.40
C PRO A 44 20.41 0.12 -8.75
N ASP A 45 20.98 -1.06 -8.48
CA ASP A 45 20.32 -2.35 -8.68
C ASP A 45 19.57 -2.86 -7.45
N SER A 46 19.66 -2.14 -6.34
CA SER A 46 18.95 -2.45 -5.10
C SER A 46 17.44 -2.47 -5.29
N PRO A 47 16.71 -3.40 -4.64
CA PRO A 47 15.25 -3.36 -4.66
C PRO A 47 14.72 -2.04 -4.08
N VAL A 48 13.67 -1.52 -4.69
CA VAL A 48 12.96 -0.32 -4.22
C VAL A 48 11.64 -0.77 -3.60
N VAL A 49 11.36 -0.31 -2.38
CA VAL A 49 10.08 -0.55 -1.69
C VAL A 49 9.36 0.77 -1.50
N LEU A 50 8.20 0.89 -2.15
CA LEU A 50 7.26 1.99 -1.97
C LEU A 50 6.36 1.65 -0.79
N VAL A 51 6.35 2.50 0.24
CA VAL A 51 5.66 2.22 1.51
C VAL A 51 4.55 3.22 1.75
N GLN A 52 3.33 2.74 1.97
CA GLN A 52 2.16 3.58 2.18
C GLN A 52 1.66 3.51 3.63
N HIS A 53 1.62 4.67 4.28
CA HIS A 53 1.29 4.85 5.70
C HIS A 53 -0.19 4.67 6.04
N GLY A 54 -0.49 4.53 7.33
CA GLY A 54 -1.83 4.45 7.90
C GLY A 54 -2.56 5.81 7.97
N MET A 55 -3.66 5.83 8.72
CA MET A 55 -4.52 7.01 8.87
C MET A 55 -3.86 8.15 9.67
N MET A 56 -2.83 7.87 10.46
CA MET A 56 -2.07 8.88 11.21
C MET A 56 -1.19 9.76 10.32
N ARG A 57 -1.03 9.41 9.05
CA ARG A 57 -0.27 10.17 8.03
C ARG A 57 1.22 10.33 8.38
N ASN A 58 1.78 9.38 9.10
CA ASN A 58 3.15 9.32 9.61
C ASN A 58 4.06 8.51 8.67
N GLY A 59 4.26 9.01 7.45
CA GLY A 59 5.08 8.33 6.43
C GLY A 59 6.52 8.11 6.85
N ASP A 60 7.06 8.96 7.71
CA ASP A 60 8.40 8.85 8.29
C ASP A 60 8.53 7.63 9.22
N ASP A 61 7.54 7.36 10.09
CA ASP A 61 7.51 6.16 10.92
C ASP A 61 7.42 4.91 10.04
N TYR A 62 6.53 4.93 9.03
CA TYR A 62 6.40 3.80 8.11
C TYR A 62 7.66 3.55 7.30
N ARG A 63 8.42 4.58 6.89
CA ARG A 63 9.77 4.42 6.34
C ARG A 63 10.68 3.75 7.36
N ASP A 64 10.61 4.16 8.65
CA ASP A 64 11.49 3.65 9.71
C ASP A 64 11.21 2.20 10.07
N PHE A 65 9.96 1.72 9.97
CA PHE A 65 9.63 0.30 10.15
C PHE A 65 10.39 -0.62 9.17
N TRP A 66 10.79 -0.09 8.02
CA TRP A 66 11.52 -0.83 7.00
C TRP A 66 13.04 -0.74 7.11
N ILE A 67 13.61 0.12 7.99
CA ILE A 67 15.06 0.29 8.13
C ILE A 67 15.79 -1.01 8.45
N PRO A 68 15.33 -1.86 9.41
CA PRO A 68 16.02 -3.12 9.68
C PRO A 68 16.12 -4.04 8.45
N ALA A 69 15.07 -4.13 7.66
CA ALA A 69 15.09 -4.89 6.42
C ALA A 69 15.93 -4.22 5.33
N ALA A 70 15.89 -2.89 5.25
CA ALA A 70 16.69 -2.12 4.31
C ALA A 70 18.19 -2.33 4.58
N ASP A 71 18.63 -2.27 5.83
CA ASP A 71 20.02 -2.51 6.22
C ASP A 71 20.45 -3.95 5.97
N LYS A 72 19.55 -4.92 6.18
CA LYS A 72 19.83 -6.34 5.95
C LYS A 72 19.96 -6.68 4.46
N HIS A 73 19.08 -6.14 3.63
CA HIS A 73 18.91 -6.56 2.23
C HIS A 73 19.32 -5.49 1.21
N GLY A 74 19.80 -4.33 1.64
CA GLY A 74 20.20 -3.25 0.75
C GLY A 74 19.02 -2.57 0.04
N LEU A 75 17.86 -2.42 0.69
CA LEU A 75 16.65 -1.89 0.06
C LEU A 75 16.63 -0.37 0.07
N LEU A 76 16.24 0.26 -1.03
CA LEU A 76 15.84 1.66 -1.04
C LEU A 76 14.37 1.78 -0.62
N ILE A 77 14.10 2.49 0.47
CA ILE A 77 12.74 2.73 0.97
C ILE A 77 12.28 4.12 0.56
N VAL A 78 11.05 4.21 0.05
CA VAL A 78 10.39 5.48 -0.30
C VAL A 78 8.95 5.44 0.20
N ALA A 79 8.62 6.34 1.13
CA ALA A 79 7.29 6.48 1.71
C ALA A 79 6.70 7.85 1.35
N PRO A 80 5.86 7.95 0.31
CA PRO A 80 5.14 9.18 0.01
C PRO A 80 4.17 9.51 1.15
N ASN A 81 4.28 10.71 1.71
CA ASN A 81 3.44 11.17 2.81
C ASN A 81 2.29 12.01 2.30
N PHE A 82 1.10 11.43 2.34
CA PHE A 82 -0.18 12.09 2.04
C PHE A 82 -0.70 12.75 3.32
N ASP A 83 -0.20 13.92 3.69
CA ASP A 83 -0.59 14.60 4.92
C ASP A 83 -2.05 15.05 4.94
N ASN A 84 -2.60 15.32 6.14
CA ASN A 84 -4.00 15.71 6.28
C ASN A 84 -4.34 17.10 5.74
N ALA A 85 -3.36 17.98 5.60
CA ALA A 85 -3.61 19.34 5.07
C ALA A 85 -3.87 19.29 3.57
N ASN A 86 -3.09 18.49 2.84
CA ASN A 86 -3.21 18.34 1.39
C ASN A 86 -4.16 17.21 0.98
N TYR A 87 -4.29 16.15 1.80
CA TYR A 87 -5.11 14.95 1.52
C TYR A 87 -6.08 14.65 2.66
N PRO A 88 -7.04 15.53 2.93
CA PRO A 88 -7.97 15.37 4.06
C PRO A 88 -8.93 14.18 3.87
N GLY A 89 -9.23 13.51 4.97
CA GLY A 89 -10.23 12.44 5.01
C GLY A 89 -9.83 11.17 4.24
N ALA A 90 -10.75 10.23 4.22
CA ALA A 90 -10.60 8.97 3.50
C ALA A 90 -10.75 9.17 1.99
N GLU A 91 -11.64 10.05 1.57
CA GLU A 91 -12.01 10.32 0.17
C GLU A 91 -10.80 10.78 -0.64
N VAL A 92 -10.01 11.68 -0.07
CA VAL A 92 -8.86 12.27 -0.77
C VAL A 92 -7.61 11.39 -0.62
N TYR A 93 -7.48 10.64 0.46
CA TYR A 93 -6.34 9.77 0.70
C TYR A 93 -6.58 8.33 0.23
N ASN A 94 -7.13 7.49 1.10
CA ASN A 94 -7.19 6.05 0.84
C ASN A 94 -8.26 5.64 -0.20
N ASN A 95 -9.19 6.55 -0.54
CA ASN A 95 -10.05 6.45 -1.73
C ASN A 95 -9.43 7.14 -2.97
N GLY A 96 -8.17 7.63 -2.86
CA GLY A 96 -7.35 8.10 -3.97
C GLY A 96 -7.85 9.36 -4.66
N HIS A 97 -8.79 10.11 -4.07
CA HIS A 97 -9.42 11.29 -4.69
C HIS A 97 -9.99 10.96 -6.09
N VAL A 98 -10.56 9.76 -6.22
CA VAL A 98 -11.16 9.28 -7.46
C VAL A 98 -12.42 10.08 -7.82
N LEU A 99 -13.19 10.45 -6.80
CA LEU A 99 -14.42 11.23 -6.94
C LEU A 99 -14.21 12.66 -6.44
N ALA A 100 -14.75 13.63 -7.16
CA ALA A 100 -14.89 15.00 -6.71
C ALA A 100 -16.03 15.11 -5.68
N ALA A 101 -16.18 16.27 -5.04
CA ALA A 101 -17.20 16.51 -4.03
C ALA A 101 -18.65 16.37 -4.55
N ASP A 102 -18.86 16.56 -5.85
CA ASP A 102 -20.14 16.36 -6.54
C ASP A 102 -20.33 14.92 -7.05
N SER A 103 -19.46 14.00 -6.63
CA SER A 103 -19.41 12.58 -7.04
C SER A 103 -19.05 12.35 -8.51
N THR A 104 -18.60 13.36 -9.23
CA THR A 104 -18.04 13.16 -10.59
C THR A 104 -16.69 12.47 -10.52
N VAL A 105 -16.39 11.61 -11.49
CA VAL A 105 -15.11 10.90 -11.58
C VAL A 105 -14.03 11.87 -12.08
N ARG A 106 -12.96 12.02 -11.31
CA ARG A 106 -11.82 12.84 -11.69
C ARG A 106 -10.97 12.16 -12.78
N PRO A 107 -10.20 12.92 -13.56
CA PRO A 107 -9.25 12.33 -14.51
C PRO A 107 -8.32 11.33 -13.82
N ARG A 108 -8.11 10.16 -14.41
CA ARG A 108 -7.27 9.09 -13.82
C ARG A 108 -5.86 9.56 -13.46
N ALA A 109 -5.30 10.46 -14.24
CA ALA A 109 -3.99 11.05 -13.97
C ALA A 109 -3.93 11.81 -12.64
N GLU A 110 -5.05 12.33 -12.15
CA GLU A 110 -5.15 13.08 -10.91
C GLU A 110 -5.44 12.21 -9.68
N TRP A 111 -5.68 10.90 -9.87
CA TRP A 111 -5.89 10.00 -8.75
C TRP A 111 -4.60 9.79 -7.96
N GLY A 112 -4.68 9.86 -6.64
CA GLY A 112 -3.53 9.62 -5.76
C GLY A 112 -2.87 8.27 -6.00
N TYR A 113 -3.60 7.31 -6.55
CA TYR A 113 -3.09 5.98 -6.89
C TYR A 113 -2.01 5.98 -7.99
N ALA A 114 -1.89 7.02 -8.79
CA ALA A 114 -0.84 7.15 -9.79
C ALA A 114 0.50 7.66 -9.21
N VAL A 115 0.49 8.21 -7.99
CA VAL A 115 1.70 8.77 -7.35
C VAL A 115 2.81 7.73 -7.16
N PRO A 116 2.57 6.49 -6.68
CA PRO A 116 3.65 5.51 -6.52
C PRO A 116 4.38 5.18 -7.81
N GLU A 117 3.66 5.02 -8.93
CA GLU A 117 4.25 4.79 -10.24
C GLU A 117 5.12 5.97 -10.68
N ARG A 118 4.63 7.20 -10.55
CA ARG A 118 5.37 8.41 -10.93
C ARG A 118 6.62 8.61 -10.09
N VAL A 119 6.51 8.40 -8.78
CA VAL A 119 7.69 8.44 -7.88
C VAL A 119 8.73 7.43 -8.35
N PHE A 120 8.34 6.21 -8.68
CA PHE A 120 9.27 5.21 -9.18
C PHE A 120 9.90 5.61 -10.53
N HIS A 121 9.12 6.17 -11.46
CA HIS A 121 9.64 6.69 -12.72
C HIS A 121 10.65 7.84 -12.50
N TRP A 122 10.41 8.73 -11.53
CA TRP A 122 11.35 9.78 -11.18
C TRP A 122 12.65 9.25 -10.57
N LEU A 123 12.61 8.19 -9.74
CA LEU A 123 13.80 7.52 -9.25
C LEU A 123 14.64 6.93 -10.40
N ARG A 124 13.98 6.33 -11.39
CA ARG A 124 14.67 5.84 -12.59
C ARG A 124 15.26 6.96 -13.41
N LYS A 125 14.51 8.02 -13.67
CA LYS A 125 14.97 9.21 -14.41
C LYS A 125 16.14 9.92 -13.75
N ALA A 126 16.17 9.91 -12.41
CA ALA A 126 17.28 10.44 -11.62
C ALA A 126 18.52 9.53 -11.57
N GLY A 127 18.47 8.33 -12.15
CA GLY A 127 19.55 7.35 -12.08
C GLY A 127 19.75 6.73 -10.69
N VAL A 128 18.81 6.96 -9.76
CA VAL A 128 18.83 6.39 -8.40
C VAL A 128 18.62 4.88 -8.45
N THR A 129 17.79 4.41 -9.37
CA THR A 129 17.57 2.98 -9.60
C THR A 129 17.59 2.63 -11.09
N ARG A 130 18.16 1.44 -11.40
CA ARG A 130 18.08 0.78 -12.70
C ARG A 130 17.00 -0.30 -12.75
N ARG A 131 16.34 -0.58 -11.61
CA ARG A 131 15.27 -1.56 -11.54
C ARG A 131 14.11 -1.15 -12.45
N GLU A 132 13.49 -2.15 -13.08
CA GLU A 132 12.29 -1.95 -13.89
C GLU A 132 11.02 -2.05 -13.07
N LYS A 133 11.11 -2.71 -11.89
CA LYS A 133 9.99 -2.93 -10.99
C LYS A 133 10.33 -2.60 -9.55
N ALA A 134 9.33 -2.14 -8.81
CA ALA A 134 9.37 -1.86 -7.39
C ALA A 134 8.46 -2.81 -6.62
N TYR A 135 8.69 -2.94 -5.32
CA TYR A 135 7.75 -3.52 -4.37
C TYR A 135 6.84 -2.43 -3.84
N PHE A 136 5.58 -2.76 -3.58
CA PHE A 136 4.65 -1.84 -2.92
C PHE A 136 4.07 -2.49 -1.66
N TYR A 137 4.15 -1.80 -0.55
CA TYR A 137 3.57 -2.19 0.72
C TYR A 137 2.69 -1.07 1.29
N GLY A 138 1.51 -1.42 1.80
CA GLY A 138 0.65 -0.50 2.52
C GLY A 138 0.00 -1.16 3.73
N HIS A 139 -0.16 -0.41 4.83
CA HIS A 139 -0.81 -0.92 6.05
C HIS A 139 -2.01 -0.04 6.44
N SER A 140 -3.06 -0.66 7.01
CA SER A 140 -4.25 0.06 7.48
C SER A 140 -4.91 0.88 6.35
N ALA A 141 -4.99 2.21 6.47
CA ALA A 141 -5.44 3.10 5.40
C ALA A 141 -4.53 3.00 4.16
N GLY A 142 -3.21 2.80 4.34
CA GLY A 142 -2.28 2.51 3.26
C GLY A 142 -2.52 1.15 2.60
N GLY A 143 -2.98 0.17 3.36
CA GLY A 143 -3.46 -1.11 2.83
C GLY A 143 -4.72 -0.95 1.99
N GLN A 144 -5.65 -0.07 2.43
CA GLN A 144 -6.82 0.31 1.62
C GLN A 144 -6.40 1.03 0.33
N PHE A 145 -5.44 1.95 0.42
CA PHE A 145 -4.84 2.60 -0.74
C PHE A 145 -4.23 1.56 -1.70
N GLY A 146 -3.44 0.62 -1.17
CA GLY A 146 -2.70 -0.36 -1.96
C GLY A 146 -3.58 -1.30 -2.78
N HIS A 147 -4.63 -1.90 -2.20
CA HIS A 147 -5.51 -2.78 -2.98
C HIS A 147 -6.36 -2.00 -3.98
N ARG A 148 -6.75 -0.76 -3.68
CA ARG A 148 -7.44 0.11 -4.63
C ARG A 148 -6.54 0.57 -5.76
N MET A 149 -5.28 0.92 -5.45
CA MET A 149 -4.26 1.17 -6.47
C MET A 149 -4.11 -0.03 -7.39
N ALA A 150 -3.97 -1.25 -6.83
CA ALA A 150 -3.87 -2.48 -7.61
C ALA A 150 -5.11 -2.73 -8.49
N SER A 151 -6.29 -2.29 -8.05
CA SER A 151 -7.54 -2.42 -8.80
C SER A 151 -7.65 -1.44 -9.97
N THR A 152 -6.99 -0.28 -9.86
CA THR A 152 -7.27 0.88 -10.72
C THR A 152 -6.12 1.26 -11.64
N GLN A 153 -4.86 0.95 -11.27
CA GLN A 153 -3.68 1.35 -12.02
C GLN A 153 -3.05 0.20 -12.80
N PRO A 154 -2.21 0.47 -13.82
CA PRO A 154 -1.33 -0.54 -14.40
C PRO A 154 -0.44 -1.17 -13.31
N LEU A 155 -0.11 -2.46 -13.47
CA LEU A 155 0.67 -3.21 -12.49
C LEU A 155 2.07 -3.60 -12.99
N ASP A 156 2.42 -3.16 -14.19
CA ASP A 156 3.65 -3.60 -14.88
C ASP A 156 4.93 -3.19 -14.15
N ILE A 157 4.86 -2.08 -13.41
CA ILE A 157 6.00 -1.59 -12.61
C ILE A 157 6.12 -2.26 -11.24
N PHE A 158 5.20 -3.15 -10.86
CA PHE A 158 5.27 -3.79 -9.56
C PHE A 158 5.78 -5.23 -9.66
N GLU A 159 6.83 -5.54 -8.89
CA GLU A 159 7.31 -6.90 -8.66
C GLU A 159 6.34 -7.66 -7.76
N ALA A 160 5.90 -7.01 -6.70
CA ALA A 160 4.92 -7.52 -5.74
C ALA A 160 4.19 -6.37 -5.03
N ILE A 161 2.95 -6.63 -4.63
CA ILE A 161 2.14 -5.73 -3.81
C ILE A 161 1.67 -6.50 -2.58
N ALA A 162 1.89 -5.92 -1.39
CA ALA A 162 1.34 -6.43 -0.14
C ALA A 162 0.49 -5.38 0.56
N VAL A 163 -0.66 -5.81 1.09
CA VAL A 163 -1.59 -4.96 1.83
C VAL A 163 -1.84 -5.57 3.21
N GLY A 164 -1.42 -4.84 4.25
CA GLY A 164 -1.51 -5.26 5.64
C GLY A 164 -2.72 -4.64 6.35
N ASN A 165 -3.53 -5.45 6.98
CA ASN A 165 -4.63 -5.03 7.86
C ASN A 165 -5.53 -3.90 7.33
N PRO A 166 -5.97 -3.88 6.05
CA PRO A 166 -6.89 -2.86 5.57
C PRO A 166 -8.15 -2.77 6.43
N GLY A 167 -8.63 -1.56 6.66
CA GLY A 167 -9.84 -1.34 7.45
C GLY A 167 -11.09 -1.97 6.83
N TRP A 168 -11.18 -1.92 5.50
CA TRP A 168 -12.17 -2.59 4.66
C TRP A 168 -11.67 -2.61 3.22
N TYR A 169 -12.39 -3.31 2.32
CA TYR A 169 -11.91 -3.56 0.97
C TYR A 169 -12.88 -3.06 -0.08
N THR A 170 -12.36 -2.61 -1.23
CA THR A 170 -13.12 -2.48 -2.46
C THR A 170 -13.22 -3.86 -3.08
N LEU A 171 -14.42 -4.40 -3.14
CA LEU A 171 -14.68 -5.75 -3.65
C LEU A 171 -14.36 -5.83 -5.16
N PRO A 172 -13.82 -6.96 -5.64
CA PRO A 172 -13.46 -7.15 -7.04
C PRO A 172 -14.71 -7.40 -7.91
N THR A 173 -15.59 -6.42 -7.97
CA THR A 173 -16.82 -6.50 -8.76
C THR A 173 -17.15 -5.17 -9.42
N LEU A 174 -17.68 -5.21 -10.63
CA LEU A 174 -18.17 -4.04 -11.36
C LEU A 174 -19.63 -3.70 -11.04
N GLU A 175 -20.32 -4.58 -10.30
CA GLU A 175 -21.75 -4.44 -9.97
C GLU A 175 -22.01 -3.43 -8.84
N LYS A 176 -21.00 -3.20 -7.99
CA LYS A 176 -21.06 -2.23 -6.91
C LYS A 176 -20.25 -0.99 -7.27
N THR A 177 -20.77 0.17 -6.90
CA THR A 177 -20.10 1.45 -7.13
C THR A 177 -18.87 1.62 -6.25
N PHE A 178 -17.89 2.36 -6.74
CA PHE A 178 -16.70 2.74 -5.94
C PHE A 178 -17.13 3.64 -4.75
N PRO A 179 -16.58 3.44 -3.55
CA PRO A 179 -15.45 2.57 -3.20
C PRO A 179 -15.82 1.17 -2.69
N GLU A 180 -17.09 0.75 -2.68
CA GLU A 180 -17.49 -0.59 -2.27
C GLU A 180 -17.07 -1.65 -3.30
N GLY A 181 -17.19 -1.34 -4.58
CA GLY A 181 -16.73 -2.13 -5.71
C GLY A 181 -16.00 -1.27 -6.73
N LEU A 182 -15.84 -1.75 -7.95
CA LEU A 182 -15.10 -1.11 -9.03
C LEU A 182 -16.00 -0.38 -10.04
N GLY A 183 -17.31 -0.43 -9.84
CA GLY A 183 -18.28 0.17 -10.77
C GLY A 183 -18.32 1.69 -10.71
N GLY A 184 -18.72 2.31 -11.82
CA GLY A 184 -19.00 3.74 -11.89
C GLY A 184 -17.79 4.66 -12.08
N ILE A 185 -16.55 4.13 -12.13
CA ILE A 185 -15.32 4.92 -12.24
C ILE A 185 -14.53 4.68 -13.53
N GLY A 186 -15.19 4.14 -14.55
CA GLY A 186 -14.57 3.92 -15.86
C GLY A 186 -13.62 2.72 -15.92
N LEU A 187 -13.73 1.78 -14.94
CA LEU A 187 -13.06 0.49 -15.00
C LEU A 187 -13.95 -0.54 -15.71
N GLY A 188 -13.30 -1.48 -16.36
CA GLY A 188 -13.97 -2.57 -17.08
C GLY A 188 -13.43 -3.95 -16.70
N GLU A 189 -13.82 -4.93 -17.49
CA GLU A 189 -13.44 -6.32 -17.27
C GLU A 189 -11.93 -6.54 -17.34
N ALA A 190 -11.24 -5.80 -18.21
CA ALA A 190 -9.79 -5.93 -18.36
C ALA A 190 -9.03 -5.59 -17.05
N GLU A 191 -9.41 -4.52 -16.35
CA GLU A 191 -8.84 -4.15 -15.07
C GLU A 191 -9.17 -5.18 -13.98
N LEU A 192 -10.40 -5.69 -13.97
CA LEU A 192 -10.81 -6.72 -13.01
C LEU A 192 -10.02 -8.03 -13.22
N LEU A 193 -9.87 -8.48 -14.46
CA LEU A 193 -9.10 -9.68 -14.77
C LEU A 193 -7.61 -9.50 -14.42
N ARG A 194 -7.04 -8.34 -14.72
CA ARG A 194 -5.66 -8.00 -14.34
C ARG A 194 -5.47 -8.04 -12.82
N LEU A 195 -6.41 -7.47 -12.05
CA LEU A 195 -6.39 -7.52 -10.59
C LEU A 195 -6.42 -8.96 -10.07
N LEU A 196 -7.32 -9.81 -10.58
CA LEU A 196 -7.44 -11.20 -10.15
C LEU A 196 -6.19 -12.03 -10.52
N ALA A 197 -5.58 -11.74 -11.66
CA ALA A 197 -4.36 -12.42 -12.12
C ALA A 197 -3.09 -11.96 -11.40
N PHE A 198 -3.08 -10.75 -10.81
CA PHE A 198 -1.91 -10.25 -10.10
C PHE A 198 -1.73 -10.98 -8.75
N PRO A 199 -0.49 -11.40 -8.38
CA PRO A 199 -0.23 -12.11 -7.13
C PRO A 199 -0.25 -11.17 -5.92
N LEU A 200 -1.45 -10.68 -5.57
CA LEU A 200 -1.65 -9.78 -4.43
C LEU A 200 -1.45 -10.54 -3.11
N LEU A 201 -0.59 -10.03 -2.26
CA LEU A 201 -0.36 -10.53 -0.91
C LEU A 201 -1.21 -9.75 0.11
N ILE A 202 -2.12 -10.44 0.77
CA ILE A 202 -2.95 -9.90 1.84
C ILE A 202 -2.37 -10.39 3.17
N LEU A 203 -1.94 -9.46 4.02
CA LEU A 203 -1.43 -9.76 5.36
C LEU A 203 -2.48 -9.39 6.40
N ALA A 204 -2.85 -10.32 7.27
CA ALA A 204 -3.88 -10.10 8.27
C ALA A 204 -3.44 -10.64 9.63
N GLY A 205 -3.27 -9.75 10.59
CA GLY A 205 -2.98 -10.11 11.98
C GLY A 205 -4.18 -10.82 12.61
N GLU A 206 -3.96 -12.01 13.18
CA GLU A 206 -5.03 -12.82 13.77
C GLU A 206 -5.69 -12.17 14.98
N GLN A 207 -4.97 -11.24 15.63
CA GLN A 207 -5.48 -10.48 16.77
C GLN A 207 -6.04 -9.09 16.37
N ASP A 208 -6.14 -8.77 15.07
CA ASP A 208 -6.82 -7.56 14.59
C ASP A 208 -8.34 -7.78 14.54
N ILE A 209 -8.90 -8.05 15.72
CA ILE A 209 -10.29 -8.49 15.96
C ILE A 209 -11.13 -7.47 16.72
N GLU A 210 -10.67 -6.24 16.86
CA GLU A 210 -11.47 -5.16 17.42
C GLU A 210 -12.70 -4.89 16.55
N THR A 211 -13.88 -4.81 17.17
CA THR A 211 -15.17 -4.61 16.48
C THR A 211 -15.69 -3.18 16.58
N SER A 212 -14.94 -2.30 17.23
CA SER A 212 -15.27 -0.87 17.40
C SER A 212 -13.98 -0.06 17.54
N GLY A 213 -14.09 1.26 17.44
CA GLY A 213 -12.98 2.18 17.63
C GLY A 213 -12.87 3.20 16.50
N PRO A 214 -12.16 4.32 16.72
CA PRO A 214 -12.11 5.44 15.78
C PRO A 214 -11.42 5.12 14.46
N SER A 215 -10.57 4.09 14.46
CA SER A 215 -9.82 3.67 13.27
C SER A 215 -10.47 2.53 12.48
N LEU A 216 -11.57 1.95 12.99
CA LEU A 216 -12.29 0.88 12.30
C LEU A 216 -13.43 1.46 11.47
N PRO A 217 -13.42 1.33 10.13
CA PRO A 217 -14.56 1.73 9.29
C PRO A 217 -15.84 1.03 9.70
N ALA A 218 -16.90 1.84 9.95
CA ALA A 218 -18.17 1.38 10.52
C ALA A 218 -19.38 1.64 9.61
N GLN A 219 -19.15 2.12 8.37
CA GLN A 219 -20.23 2.26 7.39
C GLN A 219 -20.79 0.88 6.99
N PRO A 220 -22.06 0.81 6.54
CA PRO A 220 -22.75 -0.45 6.27
C PRO A 220 -21.97 -1.40 5.36
N GLU A 221 -21.30 -0.88 4.33
CA GLU A 221 -20.54 -1.64 3.35
C GLU A 221 -19.30 -2.31 3.98
N ALA A 222 -18.66 -1.64 4.93
CA ALA A 222 -17.52 -2.20 5.66
C ALA A 222 -17.98 -3.26 6.67
N VAL A 223 -19.08 -3.01 7.39
CA VAL A 223 -19.65 -3.96 8.34
C VAL A 223 -20.13 -5.24 7.65
N ALA A 224 -20.70 -5.12 6.44
CA ALA A 224 -21.12 -6.26 5.63
C ALA A 224 -19.95 -7.19 5.24
N GLN A 225 -18.70 -6.69 5.23
CA GLN A 225 -17.50 -7.50 4.96
C GLN A 225 -17.04 -8.29 6.19
N GLY A 226 -17.51 -7.95 7.37
CA GLY A 226 -17.17 -8.64 8.61
C GLY A 226 -17.03 -7.69 9.81
N PRO A 227 -17.07 -8.22 11.04
CA PRO A 227 -17.09 -7.42 12.26
C PRO A 227 -15.76 -6.72 12.56
N HIS A 228 -14.64 -7.23 12.03
CA HIS A 228 -13.29 -6.74 12.29
C HIS A 228 -12.37 -6.97 11.08
N ARG A 229 -11.18 -6.34 11.06
CA ARG A 229 -10.26 -6.35 9.92
C ARG A 229 -9.82 -7.74 9.50
N PHE A 230 -9.54 -8.62 10.45
CA PHE A 230 -9.17 -10.01 10.16
C PHE A 230 -10.28 -10.78 9.41
N ALA A 231 -11.55 -10.63 9.82
CA ALA A 231 -12.68 -11.23 9.11
C ALA A 231 -12.84 -10.64 7.70
N ARG A 232 -12.67 -9.31 7.56
CA ARG A 232 -12.78 -8.61 6.26
C ARG A 232 -11.70 -9.06 5.26
N ALA A 233 -10.49 -9.35 5.73
CA ALA A 233 -9.41 -9.89 4.90
C ALA A 233 -9.78 -11.27 4.32
N LYS A 234 -10.35 -12.15 5.12
CA LYS A 234 -10.85 -13.47 4.67
C LYS A 234 -11.98 -13.33 3.66
N ASN A 235 -12.92 -12.42 3.91
CA ASN A 235 -14.01 -12.13 2.99
C ASN A 235 -13.49 -11.59 1.65
N TYR A 236 -12.50 -10.71 1.68
CA TYR A 236 -11.93 -10.15 0.46
C TYR A 236 -11.27 -11.22 -0.42
N LEU A 237 -10.48 -12.13 0.18
CA LEU A 237 -9.94 -13.28 -0.56
C LEU A 237 -11.05 -14.14 -1.15
N ALA A 238 -12.06 -14.48 -0.34
CA ALA A 238 -13.20 -15.29 -0.79
C ALA A 238 -13.96 -14.62 -1.93
N ALA A 239 -14.17 -13.30 -1.87
CA ALA A 239 -14.78 -12.52 -2.93
C ALA A 239 -13.96 -12.56 -4.23
N GLY A 240 -12.63 -12.44 -4.14
CA GLY A 240 -11.72 -12.57 -5.30
C GLY A 240 -11.80 -13.96 -5.94
N GLN A 241 -11.78 -15.00 -5.11
CA GLN A 241 -11.90 -16.38 -5.58
C GLN A 241 -13.27 -16.67 -6.24
N ALA A 242 -14.36 -16.17 -5.66
CA ALA A 242 -15.70 -16.31 -6.20
C ALA A 242 -15.85 -15.58 -7.54
N GLU A 243 -15.32 -14.36 -7.64
CA GLU A 243 -15.36 -13.58 -8.88
C GLU A 243 -14.51 -14.22 -10.00
N ALA A 244 -13.33 -14.74 -9.65
CA ALA A 244 -12.48 -15.46 -10.58
C ALA A 244 -13.16 -16.73 -11.08
N ALA A 245 -13.78 -17.51 -10.19
CA ALA A 245 -14.52 -18.71 -10.56
C ALA A 245 -15.71 -18.40 -11.49
N ARG A 246 -16.45 -17.31 -11.22
CA ARG A 246 -17.55 -16.85 -12.06
C ARG A 246 -17.11 -16.52 -13.50
N ARG A 247 -15.84 -16.10 -13.67
CA ARG A 247 -15.24 -15.74 -14.96
C ARG A 247 -14.40 -16.85 -15.58
N GLY A 248 -14.24 -17.98 -14.91
CA GLY A 248 -13.42 -19.09 -15.41
C GLY A 248 -11.92 -18.79 -15.44
N VAL A 249 -11.42 -17.92 -14.55
CA VAL A 249 -10.02 -17.54 -14.45
C VAL A 249 -9.44 -17.89 -13.08
N ALA A 250 -8.10 -17.86 -12.93
CA ALA A 250 -7.45 -18.02 -11.64
C ALA A 250 -7.51 -16.73 -10.82
N CYS A 251 -7.61 -16.88 -9.48
CA CYS A 251 -7.33 -15.81 -8.53
C CYS A 251 -5.95 -16.09 -7.92
N ASN A 252 -4.97 -15.22 -8.20
CA ASN A 252 -3.60 -15.42 -7.75
C ASN A 252 -3.29 -14.74 -6.40
N TRP A 253 -4.32 -14.37 -5.66
CA TRP A 253 -4.18 -13.73 -4.36
C TRP A 253 -3.81 -14.73 -3.27
N THR A 254 -2.99 -14.29 -2.34
CA THR A 254 -2.60 -15.07 -1.17
C THR A 254 -2.94 -14.30 0.10
N LEU A 255 -3.63 -14.94 1.04
CA LEU A 255 -3.83 -14.44 2.40
C LEU A 255 -2.85 -15.13 3.34
N VAL A 256 -2.00 -14.35 3.99
CA VAL A 256 -1.14 -14.79 5.09
C VAL A 256 -1.76 -14.29 6.39
N GLN A 257 -2.19 -15.24 7.22
CA GLN A 257 -2.64 -14.97 8.58
C GLN A 257 -1.40 -14.89 9.48
N VAL A 258 -1.28 -13.80 10.24
CA VAL A 258 -0.09 -13.54 11.07
C VAL A 258 -0.43 -13.81 12.53
N PRO A 259 0.02 -14.93 13.10
CA PRO A 259 -0.28 -15.32 14.49
C PRO A 259 0.18 -14.26 15.50
N HIS A 260 -0.55 -14.13 16.59
CA HIS A 260 -0.28 -13.23 17.73
C HIS A 260 -0.35 -11.73 17.43
N ILE A 261 -0.45 -11.30 16.18
CA ILE A 261 -0.34 -9.90 15.80
C ILE A 261 -1.72 -9.27 15.64
N GLY A 262 -1.88 -8.08 16.25
CA GLY A 262 -3.03 -7.20 16.08
C GLY A 262 -2.84 -6.18 14.96
N HIS A 263 -3.34 -4.96 15.19
CA HIS A 263 -3.23 -3.85 14.24
C HIS A 263 -1.88 -3.13 14.37
N ASP A 264 -0.77 -3.82 14.08
CA ASP A 264 0.61 -3.30 14.27
C ASP A 264 1.33 -3.13 12.93
N GLY A 265 1.53 -1.86 12.51
CA GLY A 265 2.16 -1.52 11.24
C GLY A 265 3.63 -1.89 11.15
N ASP A 266 4.39 -1.81 12.25
CA ASP A 266 5.80 -2.20 12.26
C ASP A 266 5.96 -3.71 12.11
N VAL A 267 5.23 -4.50 12.90
CA VAL A 267 5.34 -5.97 12.82
C VAL A 267 4.87 -6.50 11.47
N ILE A 268 3.76 -6.01 10.95
CA ILE A 268 3.28 -6.42 9.61
C ILE A 268 4.25 -6.00 8.50
N SER A 269 4.93 -4.86 8.64
CA SER A 269 6.02 -4.45 7.72
C SER A 269 7.18 -5.45 7.74
N ARG A 270 7.61 -5.90 8.92
CA ARG A 270 8.67 -6.93 9.08
C ARG A 270 8.26 -8.27 8.49
N VAL A 271 7.00 -8.67 8.65
CA VAL A 271 6.46 -9.89 8.03
C VAL A 271 6.50 -9.78 6.51
N ALA A 272 6.06 -8.65 5.93
CA ALA A 272 6.14 -8.42 4.50
C ALA A 272 7.59 -8.50 3.98
N ALA A 273 8.53 -7.87 4.69
CA ALA A 273 9.94 -7.90 4.36
C ALA A 273 10.51 -9.32 4.40
N SER A 274 10.19 -10.10 5.43
CA SER A 274 10.64 -11.49 5.57
C SER A 274 10.11 -12.37 4.44
N LEU A 275 8.82 -12.26 4.11
CA LEU A 275 8.23 -13.04 3.01
C LEU A 275 8.85 -12.69 1.65
N TRP A 276 9.18 -11.43 1.40
CA TRP A 276 9.73 -11.02 0.12
C TRP A 276 11.23 -11.27 -0.02
N PHE A 277 12.02 -11.00 1.02
CA PHE A 277 13.48 -10.95 0.93
C PHE A 277 14.17 -12.10 1.65
N ASP A 278 13.59 -12.66 2.73
CA ASP A 278 14.05 -13.89 3.36
C ASP A 278 13.35 -15.14 2.77
N ARG A 279 12.24 -14.95 2.05
CA ARG A 279 11.39 -16.01 1.46
C ARG A 279 10.88 -17.02 2.50
N THR A 280 10.63 -16.52 3.69
CA THR A 280 10.13 -17.33 4.81
C THR A 280 9.16 -16.52 5.68
N MET A 281 8.20 -17.22 6.27
CA MET A 281 7.38 -16.67 7.35
C MET A 281 8.21 -16.71 8.64
N PRO A 282 8.27 -15.62 9.44
CA PRO A 282 8.86 -15.66 10.76
C PRO A 282 8.20 -16.76 11.62
N ASP A 283 8.99 -17.43 12.43
CA ASP A 283 8.46 -18.49 13.30
C ASP A 283 7.58 -17.91 14.42
N ASP A 284 6.81 -18.79 15.05
CA ASP A 284 5.86 -18.44 16.09
C ASP A 284 6.52 -17.75 17.29
N ALA A 285 7.71 -18.18 17.69
CA ALA A 285 8.47 -17.58 18.79
C ALA A 285 8.92 -16.14 18.45
N THR A 286 9.34 -15.90 17.23
CA THR A 286 9.72 -14.57 16.72
C THR A 286 8.49 -13.65 16.70
N LEU A 287 7.36 -14.11 16.15
CA LEU A 287 6.11 -13.33 16.10
C LEU A 287 5.59 -13.01 17.51
N ALA A 288 5.56 -14.01 18.40
CA ALA A 288 5.19 -13.81 19.79
C ALA A 288 6.15 -12.84 20.52
N GLY A 289 7.44 -12.89 20.18
CA GLY A 289 8.45 -11.95 20.67
C GLY A 289 8.18 -10.51 20.22
N TRP A 290 7.80 -10.32 18.97
CA TRP A 290 7.45 -9.00 18.41
C TRP A 290 6.15 -8.45 18.99
N ALA A 291 5.18 -9.32 19.31
CA ALA A 291 3.90 -8.92 19.92
C ALA A 291 4.06 -8.45 21.39
N LYS A 292 5.10 -8.91 22.11
CA LYS A 292 5.32 -8.56 23.52
C LYS A 292 5.64 -7.07 23.69
N GLY A 293 4.91 -6.40 24.59
CA GLY A 293 5.15 -5.00 24.95
C GLY A 293 4.53 -3.98 23.99
N ARG A 294 3.84 -4.43 22.96
CA ARG A 294 3.05 -3.59 22.08
C ARG A 294 1.57 -3.81 22.40
N GLY A 295 1.00 -2.90 23.21
CA GLY A 295 -0.46 -2.72 23.17
C GLY A 295 -0.85 -2.42 21.73
N SER A 296 -2.13 -2.58 21.36
CA SER A 296 -2.64 -2.20 20.04
C SER A 296 -2.17 -0.77 19.69
N ALA A 297 -0.99 -0.66 19.10
CA ALA A 297 -0.46 0.62 18.64
C ALA A 297 -1.24 0.99 17.40
N LEU A 298 -2.07 2.02 17.54
CA LEU A 298 -2.77 2.71 16.48
C LEU A 298 -1.79 3.24 15.43
#